data_e255a18a84b9fcc0f1f437a13c582b6f
#
_entry.id   e255a18a84b9fcc0f1f437a13c582b6f
#
_cell.length_a   1.000
_cell.length_b   1.000
_cell.length_c   1.000
_cell.angle_alpha   90.00
_cell.angle_beta   90.00
_cell.angle_gamma   90.00
#
_symmetry.space_group_name_H-M   'P 1'
#
loop_
_entity.id
_entity.type
_entity.pdbx_description
1 polymer ?
#
loop_
_entity_poly.entity_id
_entity_poly.type
_entity_poly.pdbx_seq_one_letter_code
_entity_poly.pdbx_strand_id
1 'polypeptide(L)'
;MTGKRNAMLACATRSLAPVGIILLAAAQLAFSQRPDLTERAYHDREILYELQAPESHAFRITHDFTERKAGEKYYFNVVREGSHVVDPESIDLDSGAPLKHEVLLGKEAKERGLAVSGAKDESEIVVTYLSAPLQAGATNRLRLMETYTDAKSYYMEGDELVWDRTFGRLRNTLVLPPGWYLTSLASPATISVLADGRVAIYVVNPRSDDIRVYLRARRRSGK
;
A
#
# COMPACT_ATOMS: atom_id res chain seq x y z
N MET A 1 46.14 -21.36 -83.58
CA MET A 1 47.10 -21.52 -82.47
C MET A 1 46.45 -20.91 -81.22
N THR A 2 45.90 -21.67 -80.56
CA THR A 2 45.58 -21.96 -79.14
C THR A 2 45.86 -20.83 -78.16
N GLY A 3 44.79 -20.21 -77.66
CA GLY A 3 44.77 -19.30 -76.51
C GLY A 3 43.85 -19.87 -75.41
N LYS A 4 44.44 -20.23 -74.28
CA LYS A 4 43.74 -20.76 -73.12
C LYS A 4 43.00 -19.64 -72.33
N ARG A 5 41.72 -19.82 -72.08
CA ARG A 5 40.90 -18.99 -71.16
C ARG A 5 41.07 -19.53 -69.77
N ASN A 6 41.59 -18.74 -68.89
CA ASN A 6 41.54 -19.00 -67.47
C ASN A 6 40.21 -18.43 -66.83
N ALA A 7 39.39 -19.32 -66.34
CA ALA A 7 38.22 -18.94 -65.55
C ALA A 7 38.61 -18.71 -64.05
N MET A 8 38.45 -17.50 -63.58
CA MET A 8 38.55 -17.19 -62.14
C MET A 8 37.25 -17.59 -61.48
N LEU A 9 37.30 -18.52 -60.50
CA LEU A 9 36.25 -18.83 -59.59
C LEU A 9 36.21 -17.71 -58.50
N ALA A 10 35.14 -16.92 -58.47
CA ALA A 10 34.87 -16.01 -57.40
C ALA A 10 34.25 -16.80 -56.26
N CYS A 11 34.97 -16.90 -55.12
CA CYS A 11 34.50 -17.48 -53.86
C CYS A 11 33.67 -16.44 -53.14
N ALA A 12 32.34 -16.61 -53.11
CA ALA A 12 31.45 -15.75 -52.36
C ALA A 12 31.42 -16.19 -50.87
N THR A 13 32.19 -15.52 -50.04
CA THR A 13 32.06 -15.65 -48.57
C THR A 13 30.80 -14.94 -48.10
N ARG A 14 29.75 -15.71 -47.79
CA ARG A 14 28.56 -15.21 -47.10
C ARG A 14 28.94 -14.91 -45.64
N SER A 15 28.96 -13.64 -45.26
CA SER A 15 29.06 -13.15 -43.90
C SER A 15 27.78 -13.48 -43.12
N LEU A 16 27.86 -14.47 -42.22
CA LEU A 16 26.80 -14.84 -41.28
C LEU A 16 27.10 -14.25 -39.90
N ALA A 17 27.03 -12.93 -39.77
CA ALA A 17 27.00 -12.34 -38.42
C ALA A 17 26.47 -10.90 -38.51
N PRO A 18 25.22 -10.64 -38.14
CA PRO A 18 24.93 -9.87 -36.97
C PRO A 18 23.61 -10.20 -36.23
N VAL A 19 22.91 -11.29 -36.56
CA VAL A 19 21.60 -11.57 -35.95
C VAL A 19 21.73 -12.01 -34.48
N GLY A 20 22.80 -12.67 -34.07
CA GLY A 20 23.01 -13.14 -32.70
C GLY A 20 23.27 -12.02 -31.70
N ILE A 21 23.90 -10.92 -32.10
CA ILE A 21 24.23 -9.79 -31.16
C ILE A 21 23.01 -8.96 -30.85
N ILE A 22 22.07 -8.79 -31.78
CA ILE A 22 20.84 -8.02 -31.56
C ILE A 22 19.89 -8.74 -30.58
N LEU A 23 19.82 -10.07 -30.65
CA LEU A 23 18.99 -10.86 -29.72
C LEU A 23 19.53 -10.86 -28.28
N LEU A 24 20.85 -10.84 -28.07
CA LEU A 24 21.44 -10.73 -26.73
C LEU A 24 21.21 -9.33 -26.13
N ALA A 25 21.28 -8.26 -26.91
CA ALA A 25 21.02 -6.90 -26.44
C ALA A 25 19.55 -6.68 -26.06
N ALA A 26 18.61 -7.26 -26.83
CA ALA A 26 17.19 -7.21 -26.48
C ALA A 26 16.85 -7.99 -25.20
N ALA A 27 17.52 -9.12 -24.95
CA ALA A 27 17.36 -9.88 -23.71
C ALA A 27 17.90 -9.13 -22.49
N GLN A 28 18.98 -8.38 -22.62
CA GLN A 28 19.52 -7.56 -21.53
C GLN A 28 18.63 -6.35 -21.21
N LEU A 29 17.96 -5.75 -22.19
CA LEU A 29 17.00 -4.68 -21.96
C LEU A 29 15.72 -5.17 -21.25
N ALA A 30 15.27 -6.39 -21.51
CA ALA A 30 14.13 -6.98 -20.80
C ALA A 30 14.44 -7.30 -19.33
N PHE A 31 15.70 -7.58 -18.96
CA PHE A 31 16.10 -7.81 -17.58
C PHE A 31 16.33 -6.52 -16.76
N SER A 32 16.41 -5.35 -17.40
CA SER A 32 16.63 -4.08 -16.71
C SER A 32 15.36 -3.37 -16.24
N GLN A 33 14.19 -3.82 -16.67
CA GLN A 33 12.91 -3.36 -16.14
C GLN A 33 12.50 -4.21 -14.93
N ARG A 34 13.29 -4.15 -13.85
CA ARG A 34 12.75 -4.53 -12.54
C ARG A 34 11.62 -3.56 -12.25
N PRO A 35 10.41 -4.06 -11.92
CA PRO A 35 9.36 -3.17 -11.43
C PRO A 35 9.99 -2.37 -10.30
N ASP A 36 9.81 -1.05 -10.32
CA ASP A 36 10.33 -0.16 -9.29
C ASP A 36 9.60 -0.44 -7.98
N LEU A 37 10.05 -1.46 -7.27
CA LEU A 37 9.60 -1.80 -5.93
C LEU A 37 10.15 -0.82 -4.90
N THR A 38 11.04 0.09 -5.32
CA THR A 38 11.75 1.01 -4.46
C THR A 38 10.80 1.86 -3.65
N GLU A 39 9.76 2.43 -4.27
CA GLU A 39 8.82 3.27 -3.53
C GLU A 39 8.05 2.48 -2.46
N ARG A 40 7.60 1.25 -2.73
CA ARG A 40 6.92 0.39 -1.75
C ARG A 40 7.85 -0.20 -0.69
N ALA A 41 9.07 -0.58 -1.08
CA ALA A 41 10.06 -1.18 -0.18
C ALA A 41 10.72 -0.14 0.73
N TYR A 42 10.92 1.09 0.23
CA TYR A 42 11.54 2.18 0.99
C TYR A 42 10.55 2.98 1.84
N HIS A 43 9.25 2.93 1.55
CA HIS A 43 8.27 3.42 2.48
C HIS A 43 8.14 2.38 3.61
N ASP A 44 8.75 2.69 4.71
CA ASP A 44 8.60 1.94 5.95
C ASP A 44 7.19 2.18 6.49
N ARG A 45 6.22 1.52 5.84
CA ARG A 45 4.78 1.67 6.10
C ARG A 45 4.23 0.39 6.70
N GLU A 46 3.57 0.56 7.82
CA GLU A 46 2.82 -0.49 8.49
C GLU A 46 1.43 0.05 8.84
N ILE A 47 0.40 -0.75 8.58
CA ILE A 47 -0.97 -0.39 8.94
C ILE A 47 -1.55 -1.47 9.84
N LEU A 48 -2.02 -1.03 11.01
CA LEU A 48 -2.78 -1.83 11.94
C LEU A 48 -4.26 -1.43 11.86
N TYR A 49 -5.12 -2.41 11.63
CA TYR A 49 -6.58 -2.29 11.67
C TYR A 49 -7.09 -3.00 12.92
N GLU A 50 -7.61 -2.28 13.89
CA GLU A 50 -8.25 -2.86 15.07
C GLU A 50 -9.77 -2.78 14.91
N LEU A 51 -10.40 -3.92 14.66
CA LEU A 51 -11.84 -4.01 14.46
C LEU A 51 -12.56 -3.76 15.79
N GLN A 52 -13.55 -2.86 15.77
CA GLN A 52 -14.44 -2.60 16.89
C GLN A 52 -15.64 -3.56 16.86
N ALA A 53 -16.66 -3.33 17.67
CA ALA A 53 -17.89 -4.13 17.62
C ALA A 53 -18.47 -4.13 16.19
N PRO A 54 -18.77 -5.28 15.58
CA PRO A 54 -19.12 -5.33 14.16
C PRO A 54 -20.40 -4.57 13.82
N GLU A 55 -21.28 -4.38 14.79
CA GLU A 55 -22.52 -3.61 14.66
C GLU A 55 -22.24 -2.12 14.41
N SER A 56 -21.07 -1.62 14.81
CA SER A 56 -20.64 -0.23 14.56
C SER A 56 -20.08 -0.02 13.16
N HIS A 57 -19.73 -1.09 12.44
CA HIS A 57 -18.99 -1.04 11.18
C HIS A 57 -17.66 -0.26 11.28
N ALA A 58 -17.16 -0.05 12.50
CA ALA A 58 -16.02 0.81 12.78
C ALA A 58 -14.75 0.00 13.07
N PHE A 59 -13.64 0.59 12.69
CA PHE A 59 -12.30 0.05 12.98
C PHE A 59 -11.30 1.19 13.14
N ARG A 60 -10.42 1.06 14.13
CA ARG A 60 -9.30 2.00 14.30
C ARG A 60 -8.15 1.62 13.39
N ILE A 61 -7.60 2.59 12.71
CA ILE A 61 -6.40 2.45 11.88
C ILE A 61 -5.26 3.15 12.60
N THR A 62 -4.13 2.46 12.75
CA THR A 62 -2.84 3.06 13.09
C THR A 62 -1.94 2.89 11.88
N HIS A 63 -1.42 3.99 11.37
CA HIS A 63 -0.59 4.03 10.18
C HIS A 63 0.76 4.65 10.51
N ASP A 64 1.79 3.83 10.58
CA ASP A 64 3.17 4.26 10.77
C ASP A 64 3.87 4.33 9.41
N PHE A 65 4.60 5.41 9.16
CA PHE A 65 5.40 5.53 7.95
C PHE A 65 6.55 6.53 8.13
N THR A 66 7.51 6.47 7.21
CA THR A 66 8.64 7.40 7.16
C THR A 66 8.49 8.31 5.95
N GLU A 67 8.29 9.62 6.19
CA GLU A 67 8.35 10.63 5.13
C GLU A 67 9.82 10.90 4.77
N ARG A 68 10.10 10.98 3.46
CA ARG A 68 11.46 11.16 2.91
C ARG A 68 11.55 12.27 1.87
N LYS A 69 10.40 12.77 1.40
CA LYS A 69 10.36 13.73 0.30
C LYS A 69 10.73 15.11 0.80
N ALA A 70 11.85 15.63 0.29
CA ALA A 70 12.33 16.96 0.63
C ALA A 70 11.30 18.05 0.27
N GLY A 71 11.14 19.02 1.16
CA GLY A 71 10.22 20.15 1.01
C GLY A 71 8.79 19.85 1.44
N GLU A 72 8.43 18.58 1.76
CA GLU A 72 7.09 18.27 2.25
C GLU A 72 6.80 19.01 3.55
N LYS A 73 5.60 19.55 3.63
CA LYS A 73 5.04 20.26 4.79
C LYS A 73 3.82 19.58 5.36
N TYR A 74 3.22 18.69 4.57
CA TYR A 74 1.96 18.02 4.87
C TYR A 74 2.06 16.56 4.53
N TYR A 75 1.33 15.76 5.28
CA TYR A 75 0.95 14.42 4.84
C TYR A 75 -0.55 14.39 4.61
N PHE A 76 -0.98 13.79 3.49
CA PHE A 76 -2.38 13.65 3.13
C PHE A 76 -2.79 12.19 3.19
N ASN A 77 -3.79 11.89 4.01
CA ASN A 77 -4.47 10.60 3.95
C ASN A 77 -5.86 10.80 3.32
N VAL A 78 -6.03 10.34 2.08
CA VAL A 78 -7.33 10.37 1.39
C VAL A 78 -8.15 9.21 1.91
N VAL A 79 -9.28 9.51 2.55
CA VAL A 79 -10.21 8.51 3.06
C VAL A 79 -10.82 7.76 1.89
N ARG A 80 -10.85 6.44 2.00
CA ARG A 80 -11.42 5.58 0.95
C ARG A 80 -12.89 5.91 0.72
N GLU A 81 -13.31 5.95 -0.54
CA GLU A 81 -14.70 6.14 -0.94
C GLU A 81 -15.63 5.12 -0.25
N GLY A 82 -16.68 5.61 0.38
CA GLY A 82 -17.63 4.82 1.18
C GLY A 82 -17.23 4.63 2.64
N SER A 83 -16.03 5.08 3.05
CA SER A 83 -15.64 5.19 4.45
C SER A 83 -15.85 6.62 4.94
N HIS A 84 -16.02 6.77 6.25
CA HIS A 84 -16.06 8.05 6.95
C HIS A 84 -15.04 8.04 8.08
N VAL A 85 -14.32 9.15 8.30
CA VAL A 85 -13.25 9.28 9.31
C VAL A 85 -13.71 10.11 10.49
N VAL A 86 -13.38 9.64 11.70
CA VAL A 86 -13.54 10.38 12.95
C VAL A 86 -12.29 10.24 13.82
N ASP A 87 -12.14 11.16 14.77
CA ASP A 87 -11.08 11.17 15.79
C ASP A 87 -9.67 10.96 15.21
N PRO A 88 -9.24 11.75 14.18
CA PRO A 88 -7.89 11.68 13.70
C PRO A 88 -6.90 12.19 14.76
N GLU A 89 -5.78 11.51 14.88
CA GLU A 89 -4.64 11.90 15.70
C GLU A 89 -3.36 11.74 14.88
N SER A 90 -2.38 12.60 15.09
CA SER A 90 -1.10 12.52 14.38
C SER A 90 0.04 12.79 15.36
N ILE A 91 1.09 11.99 15.29
CA ILE A 91 2.26 12.05 16.17
C ILE A 91 3.53 12.00 15.32
N ASP A 92 4.47 12.86 15.62
CA ASP A 92 5.86 12.72 15.20
C ASP A 92 6.54 11.67 16.08
N LEU A 93 6.90 10.52 15.51
CA LEU A 93 7.49 9.41 16.27
C LEU A 93 8.96 9.66 16.65
N ASP A 94 9.66 10.57 15.98
CA ASP A 94 11.04 10.88 16.29
C ASP A 94 11.15 11.78 17.51
N SER A 95 10.19 12.68 17.72
CA SER A 95 10.13 13.58 18.89
C SER A 95 9.11 13.16 19.94
N GLY A 96 8.12 12.33 19.59
CA GLY A 96 6.96 12.02 20.41
C GLY A 96 5.91 13.14 20.48
N ALA A 97 6.09 14.23 19.75
CA ALA A 97 5.19 15.38 19.80
C ALA A 97 3.92 15.15 18.98
N PRO A 98 2.74 15.62 19.46
CA PRO A 98 1.54 15.64 18.65
C PRO A 98 1.70 16.63 17.47
N LEU A 99 1.16 16.25 16.31
CA LEU A 99 1.12 17.09 15.13
C LEU A 99 -0.27 17.66 14.92
N LYS A 100 -0.32 18.91 14.43
CA LYS A 100 -1.58 19.51 14.00
C LYS A 100 -2.17 18.68 12.85
N HIS A 101 -3.46 18.44 12.90
CA HIS A 101 -4.21 17.80 11.83
C HIS A 101 -5.59 18.43 11.68
N GLU A 102 -6.22 18.21 10.53
CA GLU A 102 -7.61 18.58 10.25
C GLU A 102 -8.21 17.65 9.19
N VAL A 103 -9.53 17.57 9.17
CA VAL A 103 -10.27 16.85 8.11
C VAL A 103 -10.87 17.88 7.17
N LEU A 104 -10.56 17.75 5.87
CA LEU A 104 -11.07 18.62 4.82
C LEU A 104 -11.82 17.79 3.78
N LEU A 105 -12.78 18.40 3.09
CA LEU A 105 -13.26 17.87 1.83
C LEU A 105 -12.25 18.19 0.72
N GLY A 106 -12.21 17.36 -0.32
CA GLY A 106 -11.30 17.54 -1.45
C GLY A 106 -11.45 18.89 -2.12
N LYS A 107 -12.69 19.42 -2.25
CA LYS A 107 -12.95 20.79 -2.75
C LYS A 107 -12.30 21.87 -1.87
N GLU A 108 -12.35 21.71 -0.54
CA GLU A 108 -11.77 22.68 0.40
C GLU A 108 -10.23 22.65 0.34
N ALA A 109 -9.65 21.44 0.22
CA ALA A 109 -8.22 21.27 0.02
C ALA A 109 -7.75 21.98 -1.26
N LYS A 110 -8.50 21.81 -2.35
CA LYS A 110 -8.25 22.46 -3.65
C LYS A 110 -8.35 23.99 -3.58
N GLU A 111 -9.37 24.53 -2.92
CA GLU A 111 -9.57 25.96 -2.69
C GLU A 111 -8.40 26.59 -1.89
N ARG A 112 -7.80 25.82 -0.97
CA ARG A 112 -6.61 26.21 -0.20
C ARG A 112 -5.29 25.99 -0.94
N GLY A 113 -5.31 25.54 -2.19
CA GLY A 113 -4.12 25.28 -3.00
C GLY A 113 -3.34 24.03 -2.57
N LEU A 114 -3.97 23.12 -1.83
CA LEU A 114 -3.38 21.84 -1.44
C LEU A 114 -3.54 20.84 -2.59
N ALA A 115 -2.42 20.44 -3.20
CA ALA A 115 -2.43 19.46 -4.30
C ALA A 115 -2.47 18.04 -3.74
N VAL A 116 -3.68 17.46 -3.62
CA VAL A 116 -3.89 16.10 -3.10
C VAL A 116 -4.18 15.14 -4.25
N SER A 117 -3.22 14.27 -4.53
CA SER A 117 -3.35 13.29 -5.61
C SER A 117 -4.45 12.28 -5.30
N GLY A 118 -5.33 12.01 -6.29
CA GLY A 118 -6.39 11.00 -6.19
C GLY A 118 -7.62 11.43 -5.39
N ALA A 119 -7.67 12.64 -4.83
CA ALA A 119 -8.84 13.15 -4.14
C ALA A 119 -9.88 13.68 -5.13
N LYS A 120 -11.15 13.32 -4.92
CA LYS A 120 -12.33 13.94 -5.55
C LYS A 120 -12.84 15.08 -4.67
N ASP A 121 -13.72 15.93 -5.18
CA ASP A 121 -14.26 17.08 -4.45
C ASP A 121 -14.99 16.66 -3.14
N GLU A 122 -15.63 15.49 -3.15
CA GLU A 122 -16.33 14.89 -2.01
C GLU A 122 -15.48 14.01 -1.11
N SER A 123 -14.22 13.75 -1.45
CA SER A 123 -13.33 12.91 -0.63
C SER A 123 -13.04 13.58 0.69
N GLU A 124 -13.15 12.85 1.79
CA GLU A 124 -12.56 13.27 3.05
C GLU A 124 -11.04 13.08 3.02
N ILE A 125 -10.31 14.06 3.52
CA ILE A 125 -8.86 14.07 3.54
C ILE A 125 -8.40 14.45 4.94
N VAL A 126 -7.64 13.58 5.59
CA VAL A 126 -6.94 13.95 6.81
C VAL A 126 -5.62 14.59 6.41
N VAL A 127 -5.46 15.86 6.78
CA VAL A 127 -4.25 16.64 6.54
C VAL A 127 -3.46 16.69 7.83
N THR A 128 -2.25 16.16 7.82
CA THR A 128 -1.30 16.27 8.94
C THR A 128 -0.23 17.29 8.59
N TYR A 129 0.03 18.23 9.48
CA TYR A 129 1.03 19.28 9.32
C TYR A 129 2.34 18.83 9.95
N LEU A 130 3.40 18.73 9.18
CA LEU A 130 4.74 18.49 9.70
C LEU A 130 5.21 19.68 10.53
N SER A 131 6.00 19.45 11.57
CA SER A 131 6.54 20.51 12.45
C SER A 131 7.39 21.52 11.69
N ALA A 132 8.06 21.09 10.63
CA ALA A 132 8.83 21.90 9.69
C ALA A 132 8.89 21.24 8.31
N PRO A 133 9.16 21.99 7.23
CA PRO A 133 9.40 21.38 5.92
C PRO A 133 10.58 20.42 5.98
N LEU A 134 10.41 19.21 5.41
CA LEU A 134 11.44 18.19 5.45
C LEU A 134 12.67 18.62 4.66
N GLN A 135 13.84 18.57 5.28
CA GLN A 135 15.10 18.93 4.64
C GLN A 135 15.57 17.83 3.69
N ALA A 136 16.36 18.18 2.68
CA ALA A 136 16.94 17.21 1.76
C ALA A 136 17.82 16.20 2.52
N GLY A 137 17.57 14.92 2.30
CA GLY A 137 18.28 13.81 2.99
C GLY A 137 17.81 13.52 4.41
N ALA A 138 16.90 14.34 4.97
CA ALA A 138 16.26 14.04 6.25
C ALA A 138 15.09 13.06 6.08
N THR A 139 14.67 12.49 7.19
CA THR A 139 13.46 11.65 7.30
C THR A 139 12.66 12.09 8.51
N ASN A 140 11.37 11.86 8.50
CA ASN A 140 10.50 12.06 9.65
C ASN A 140 9.55 10.87 9.78
N ARG A 141 9.54 10.22 10.94
CA ARG A 141 8.66 9.08 11.23
C ARG A 141 7.36 9.59 11.82
N LEU A 142 6.27 9.18 11.20
CA LEU A 142 4.93 9.66 11.53
C LEU A 142 4.04 8.49 11.92
N ARG A 143 3.14 8.73 12.88
CA ARG A 143 2.00 7.88 13.20
C ARG A 143 0.72 8.67 13.03
N LEU A 144 -0.20 8.09 12.24
CA LEU A 144 -1.57 8.58 12.13
C LEU A 144 -2.50 7.54 12.74
N MET A 145 -3.44 7.99 13.52
CA MET A 145 -4.47 7.15 14.14
C MET A 145 -5.84 7.73 13.79
N GLU A 146 -6.71 6.91 13.24
CA GLU A 146 -8.00 7.33 12.70
C GLU A 146 -9.04 6.24 12.97
N THR A 147 -10.27 6.60 13.22
CA THR A 147 -11.37 5.64 13.28
C THR A 147 -12.20 5.78 11.99
N TYR A 148 -12.32 4.68 11.26
CA TYR A 148 -13.16 4.61 10.06
C TYR A 148 -14.44 3.87 10.36
N THR A 149 -15.55 4.35 9.77
CA THR A 149 -16.80 3.60 9.63
C THR A 149 -16.99 3.23 8.17
N ASP A 150 -17.17 1.95 7.88
CA ASP A 150 -17.32 1.43 6.50
C ASP A 150 -18.18 0.15 6.49
N ALA A 151 -19.48 0.32 6.35
CA ALA A 151 -20.44 -0.78 6.34
C ALA A 151 -20.32 -1.69 5.10
N LYS A 152 -19.62 -1.28 4.04
CA LYS A 152 -19.38 -2.11 2.85
C LYS A 152 -18.20 -3.06 3.05
N SER A 153 -17.21 -2.64 3.83
CA SER A 153 -16.00 -3.43 4.08
C SER A 153 -16.03 -4.23 5.38
N TYR A 154 -16.85 -3.81 6.36
CA TYR A 154 -16.92 -4.43 7.68
C TYR A 154 -18.36 -4.52 8.15
N TYR A 155 -18.90 -5.75 8.26
CA TYR A 155 -20.31 -5.97 8.54
C TYR A 155 -20.60 -7.36 9.13
N MET A 156 -21.84 -7.57 9.56
CA MET A 156 -22.35 -8.87 9.97
C MET A 156 -23.11 -9.53 8.84
N GLU A 157 -22.88 -10.84 8.63
CA GLU A 157 -23.68 -11.71 7.77
C GLU A 157 -24.15 -12.91 8.59
N GLY A 158 -25.40 -12.86 9.03
CA GLY A 158 -25.90 -13.82 10.03
C GLY A 158 -25.17 -13.68 11.35
N ASP A 159 -24.55 -14.76 11.83
CA ASP A 159 -23.73 -14.82 13.04
C ASP A 159 -22.23 -14.62 12.80
N GLU A 160 -21.84 -14.31 11.57
CA GLU A 160 -20.47 -14.11 11.18
C GLU A 160 -20.15 -12.62 10.96
N LEU A 161 -19.04 -12.19 11.52
CA LEU A 161 -18.35 -10.95 11.13
C LEU A 161 -17.68 -11.18 9.78
N VAL A 162 -17.85 -10.23 8.87
CA VAL A 162 -17.21 -10.21 7.55
C VAL A 162 -16.32 -8.98 7.45
N TRP A 163 -15.10 -9.19 6.99
CA TRP A 163 -14.20 -8.16 6.51
C TRP A 163 -13.89 -8.40 5.05
N ASP A 164 -14.13 -7.39 4.21
CA ASP A 164 -13.89 -7.44 2.76
C ASP A 164 -13.29 -6.11 2.29
N ARG A 165 -11.97 -6.04 2.24
CA ARG A 165 -11.27 -4.79 1.90
C ARG A 165 -10.00 -5.08 1.11
N THR A 166 -9.61 -4.18 0.22
CA THR A 166 -8.33 -4.26 -0.49
C THR A 166 -7.21 -3.59 0.30
N PHE A 167 -6.02 -4.20 0.29
CA PHE A 167 -4.81 -3.67 0.91
C PHE A 167 -3.77 -3.33 -0.15
N GLY A 168 -3.47 -2.05 -0.29
CA GLY A 168 -2.45 -1.55 -1.21
C GLY A 168 -1.06 -1.43 -0.59
N ARG A 169 -0.93 -1.50 0.74
CA ARG A 169 0.35 -1.34 1.43
C ARG A 169 1.03 -2.69 1.65
N LEU A 170 2.37 -2.66 1.82
CA LEU A 170 3.17 -3.87 1.96
C LEU A 170 2.81 -4.65 3.22
N ARG A 171 2.76 -3.99 4.38
CA ARG A 171 2.52 -4.63 5.69
C ARG A 171 1.19 -4.15 6.27
N ASN A 172 0.34 -5.12 6.59
CA ASN A 172 -0.97 -4.86 7.17
C ASN A 172 -1.24 -5.88 8.29
N THR A 173 -1.72 -5.40 9.41
CA THR A 173 -2.18 -6.25 10.51
C THR A 173 -3.66 -5.97 10.76
N LEU A 174 -4.47 -7.01 10.83
CA LEU A 174 -5.87 -6.94 11.20
C LEU A 174 -6.06 -7.63 12.55
N VAL A 175 -6.68 -6.95 13.50
CA VAL A 175 -6.98 -7.50 14.83
C VAL A 175 -8.49 -7.62 14.99
N LEU A 176 -8.95 -8.85 15.25
CA LEU A 176 -10.38 -9.12 15.48
C LEU A 176 -10.84 -8.51 16.81
N PRO A 177 -12.14 -8.19 16.97
CA PRO A 177 -12.68 -7.73 18.23
C PRO A 177 -12.51 -8.78 19.34
N PRO A 178 -12.52 -8.38 20.62
CA PRO A 178 -12.46 -9.32 21.73
C PRO A 178 -13.55 -10.40 21.65
N GLY A 179 -13.18 -11.65 21.90
CA GLY A 179 -14.12 -12.76 21.92
C GLY A 179 -14.47 -13.34 20.53
N TRP A 180 -13.84 -12.86 19.46
CA TRP A 180 -14.02 -13.39 18.12
C TRP A 180 -12.87 -14.33 17.73
N TYR A 181 -13.14 -15.31 16.87
CA TYR A 181 -12.15 -16.21 16.28
C TYR A 181 -12.34 -16.33 14.77
N LEU A 182 -11.23 -16.45 14.05
CA LEU A 182 -11.22 -16.57 12.61
C LEU A 182 -11.82 -17.91 12.16
N THR A 183 -12.77 -17.88 11.21
CA THR A 183 -13.37 -19.08 10.62
C THR A 183 -12.94 -19.28 9.17
N SER A 184 -12.65 -18.20 8.43
CA SER A 184 -12.20 -18.26 7.04
C SER A 184 -11.30 -17.08 6.70
N LEU A 185 -10.30 -17.32 5.86
CA LEU A 185 -9.42 -16.31 5.32
C LEU A 185 -9.01 -16.68 3.90
N ALA A 186 -9.30 -15.82 2.93
CA ALA A 186 -9.02 -16.06 1.51
C ALA A 186 -7.59 -15.67 1.10
N SER A 187 -6.83 -14.97 1.96
CA SER A 187 -5.48 -14.49 1.66
C SER A 187 -4.44 -15.20 2.50
N PRO A 188 -3.25 -15.50 1.97
CA PRO A 188 -2.13 -16.00 2.79
C PRO A 188 -1.80 -14.99 3.91
N ALA A 189 -1.67 -15.49 5.15
CA ALA A 189 -1.36 -14.66 6.30
C ALA A 189 -0.70 -15.47 7.42
N THR A 190 0.00 -14.78 8.31
CA THR A 190 0.39 -15.33 9.62
C THR A 190 -0.68 -14.96 10.64
N ILE A 191 -1.10 -15.92 11.45
CA ILE A 191 -2.12 -15.74 12.47
C ILE A 191 -1.47 -15.95 13.85
N SER A 192 -1.75 -15.04 14.78
CA SER A 192 -1.33 -15.16 16.18
C SER A 192 -2.46 -14.78 17.13
N VAL A 193 -2.28 -15.12 18.40
CA VAL A 193 -3.13 -14.68 19.48
C VAL A 193 -2.33 -13.70 20.32
N LEU A 194 -2.87 -12.49 20.50
CA LEU A 194 -2.28 -11.44 21.31
C LEU A 194 -2.39 -11.77 22.80
N ALA A 195 -1.64 -11.07 23.65
CA ALA A 195 -1.67 -11.28 25.08
C ALA A 195 -3.05 -11.04 25.72
N ASP A 196 -3.88 -10.20 25.10
CA ASP A 196 -5.27 -9.93 25.51
C ASP A 196 -6.28 -10.95 24.95
N GLY A 197 -5.81 -11.97 24.23
CA GLY A 197 -6.63 -13.06 23.66
C GLY A 197 -7.28 -12.72 22.31
N ARG A 198 -7.08 -11.52 21.77
CA ARG A 198 -7.54 -11.17 20.41
C ARG A 198 -6.71 -11.90 19.36
N VAL A 199 -7.31 -12.14 18.20
CA VAL A 199 -6.64 -12.76 17.06
C VAL A 199 -6.07 -11.66 16.16
N ALA A 200 -4.77 -11.73 15.89
CA ALA A 200 -4.08 -10.86 14.94
C ALA A 200 -3.74 -11.64 13.66
N ILE A 201 -3.97 -11.01 12.52
CA ILE A 201 -3.80 -11.57 11.17
C ILE A 201 -2.85 -10.65 10.41
N TYR A 202 -1.63 -11.12 10.15
CA TYR A 202 -0.58 -10.37 9.48
C TYR A 202 -0.59 -10.69 7.99
N VAL A 203 -0.90 -9.70 7.17
CA VAL A 203 -1.01 -9.83 5.71
C VAL A 203 0.10 -9.02 5.07
N VAL A 204 0.93 -9.69 4.26
CA VAL A 204 1.94 -9.03 3.43
C VAL A 204 1.43 -8.98 1.99
N ASN A 205 1.39 -7.78 1.42
CA ASN A 205 1.11 -7.60 0.00
C ASN A 205 2.43 -7.37 -0.77
N PRO A 206 3.03 -8.42 -1.37
CA PRO A 206 4.28 -8.28 -2.13
C PRO A 206 4.07 -7.69 -3.54
N ARG A 207 2.83 -7.45 -3.94
CA ARG A 207 2.46 -7.00 -5.30
C ARG A 207 2.56 -5.47 -5.42
N SER A 208 2.64 -4.99 -6.64
CA SER A 208 2.57 -3.56 -6.96
C SER A 208 1.15 -2.99 -6.96
N ASP A 209 0.13 -3.86 -7.02
CA ASP A 209 -1.30 -3.52 -6.97
C ASP A 209 -1.92 -3.93 -5.63
N ASP A 210 -3.20 -3.60 -5.47
CA ASP A 210 -3.96 -3.99 -4.28
C ASP A 210 -4.28 -5.49 -4.28
N ILE A 211 -4.28 -6.08 -3.08
CA ILE A 211 -4.81 -7.43 -2.85
C ILE A 211 -6.13 -7.33 -2.07
N ARG A 212 -7.12 -8.14 -2.45
CA ARG A 212 -8.35 -8.29 -1.67
C ARG A 212 -8.07 -9.16 -0.46
N VAL A 213 -8.41 -8.67 0.72
CA VAL A 213 -8.37 -9.42 1.98
C VAL A 213 -9.80 -9.66 2.43
N TYR A 214 -10.23 -10.91 2.34
CA TYR A 214 -11.55 -11.35 2.75
C TYR A 214 -11.42 -12.37 3.87
N LEU A 215 -12.09 -12.11 4.99
CA LEU A 215 -12.16 -13.06 6.09
C LEU A 215 -13.54 -13.10 6.72
N ARG A 216 -13.81 -14.18 7.42
CA ARG A 216 -14.96 -14.39 8.29
C ARG A 216 -14.51 -14.79 9.70
N ALA A 217 -15.26 -14.37 10.67
CA ALA A 217 -15.03 -14.70 12.07
C ALA A 217 -16.34 -14.91 12.81
N ARG A 218 -16.30 -15.70 13.87
CA ARG A 218 -17.46 -15.95 14.76
C ARG A 218 -17.13 -15.55 16.18
N ARG A 219 -18.16 -15.20 16.92
CA ARG A 219 -18.06 -14.98 18.36
C ARG A 219 -17.85 -16.30 19.08
N ARG A 220 -16.93 -16.35 20.02
CA ARG A 220 -16.78 -17.51 20.89
C ARG A 220 -18.03 -17.63 21.75
N SER A 221 -18.69 -18.80 21.71
CA SER A 221 -19.76 -19.10 22.66
C SER A 221 -19.16 -19.08 24.07
N GLY A 222 -19.69 -18.28 24.95
CA GLY A 222 -19.29 -18.28 26.34
C GLY A 222 -19.47 -19.69 26.94
N LYS A 223 -18.44 -20.19 27.61
CA LYS A 223 -18.59 -21.34 28.51
C LYS A 223 -19.21 -20.89 29.80
#